data_6df6659b263eb7ba9948289270a68ae5
#
_entry.id   6df6659b263eb7ba9948289270a68ae5
#
_cell.length_a   1.000
_cell.length_b   1.000
_cell.length_c   1.000
_cell.angle_alpha   90.00
_cell.angle_beta   90.00
_cell.angle_gamma   90.00
#
_symmetry.space_group_name_H-M   'P 1'
#
loop_
_entity.id
_entity.type
_entity.pdbx_description
1 polymer ?
#
loop_
_entity_poly.entity_id
_entity_poly.type
_entity_poly.pdbx_seq_one_letter_code
_entity_poly.pdbx_strand_id
1 'polypeptide(L)'
;AQAREPDVNFHGATQIASSPRDGAIDPVLVSKALVDAAIQQGAQVLERCAVLSVDDSSDRKGKLLRTSCGPIEADRVVLATGPAPAAVKRFGGFDLPQRSTPGVIVVTRPVKQLLRGILVAPGIHIHQRMDGRLVIGEQDGAPDTAAHAARLAQRPKRFPDDLVAEQHAQRLLATTRNYLPSVGEVEVDEVIIGWRPLPVDGHPVIGPSPADD
;
A
#
# COMPACT_ATOMS: atom_id res chain seq x y z
N ALA A 1 23.91 8.68 12.38
CA ALA A 1 22.95 7.59 12.23
C ALA A 1 23.01 6.68 13.45
N GLN A 2 24.16 6.08 13.78
CA GLN A 2 24.32 5.10 14.88
C GLN A 2 23.76 5.55 16.23
N ALA A 3 23.92 6.82 16.60
CA ALA A 3 23.38 7.35 17.87
C ALA A 3 21.84 7.41 17.88
N ARG A 4 21.19 7.48 16.72
CA ARG A 4 19.72 7.48 16.61
C ARG A 4 19.15 6.06 16.56
N GLU A 5 19.81 5.16 15.83
CA GLU A 5 19.43 3.77 15.65
C GLU A 5 20.61 2.87 16.06
N PRO A 6 20.79 2.62 17.37
CA PRO A 6 21.98 1.93 17.87
C PRO A 6 22.05 0.45 17.46
N ASP A 7 20.93 -0.20 17.22
CA ASP A 7 20.84 -1.60 16.81
C ASP A 7 20.99 -1.82 15.30
N VAL A 8 20.96 -0.73 14.49
CA VAL A 8 21.08 -0.82 13.03
C VAL A 8 22.54 -0.95 12.61
N ASN A 9 22.81 -1.92 11.76
CA ASN A 9 24.08 -2.07 11.10
C ASN A 9 24.15 -1.20 9.84
N PHE A 10 24.95 -0.13 9.90
CA PHE A 10 25.18 0.78 8.78
C PHE A 10 26.45 0.45 7.97
N HIS A 11 27.05 -0.69 8.19
CA HIS A 11 28.26 -1.09 7.48
C HIS A 11 28.01 -1.17 5.97
N GLY A 12 28.89 -0.55 5.18
CA GLY A 12 28.77 -0.48 3.72
C GLY A 12 27.84 0.61 3.19
N ALA A 13 27.13 1.35 4.04
CA ALA A 13 26.36 2.50 3.61
C ALA A 13 27.29 3.66 3.23
N THR A 14 27.22 4.12 1.98
CA THR A 14 27.97 5.27 1.48
C THR A 14 27.29 6.60 1.79
N GLN A 15 25.95 6.57 1.90
CA GLN A 15 25.13 7.70 2.26
C GLN A 15 23.99 7.29 3.18
N ILE A 16 23.65 8.12 4.16
CA ILE A 16 22.52 7.93 5.06
C ILE A 16 21.75 9.24 5.14
N ALA A 17 20.48 9.20 4.76
CA ALA A 17 19.54 10.30 4.94
C ALA A 17 18.65 10.03 6.15
N SER A 18 18.19 11.09 6.82
CA SER A 18 17.24 10.99 7.93
C SER A 18 16.17 12.06 7.77
N SER A 19 14.91 11.63 7.80
CA SER A 19 13.76 12.51 7.84
C SER A 19 13.11 12.43 9.23
N PRO A 20 13.19 13.48 10.05
CA PRO A 20 12.65 13.44 11.42
C PRO A 20 11.12 13.61 11.47
N ARG A 21 10.48 13.88 10.31
CA ARG A 21 9.03 14.05 10.20
C ARG A 21 8.30 12.86 9.58
N ASP A 22 9.04 11.85 9.13
CA ASP A 22 8.44 10.62 8.62
C ASP A 22 8.05 9.71 9.78
N GLY A 23 7.00 8.93 9.57
CA GLY A 23 6.47 8.01 10.56
C GLY A 23 5.71 6.85 9.92
N ALA A 24 5.44 5.83 10.69
CA ALA A 24 4.56 4.72 10.33
C ALA A 24 3.19 4.90 10.96
N ILE A 25 2.17 4.49 10.25
CA ILE A 25 0.78 4.45 10.72
C ILE A 25 0.24 3.03 10.61
N ASP A 26 -0.71 2.71 11.46
CA ASP A 26 -1.54 1.51 11.27
C ASP A 26 -2.62 1.84 10.22
N PRO A 27 -2.61 1.22 9.03
CA PRO A 27 -3.52 1.56 7.95
C PRO A 27 -4.99 1.23 8.30
N VAL A 28 -5.23 0.21 9.12
CA VAL A 28 -6.59 -0.18 9.53
C VAL A 28 -7.16 0.87 10.49
N LEU A 29 -6.39 1.24 11.51
CA LEU A 29 -6.82 2.23 12.50
C LEU A 29 -7.01 3.60 11.86
N VAL A 30 -6.11 4.03 10.98
CA VAL A 30 -6.23 5.32 10.28
C VAL A 30 -7.41 5.32 9.33
N SER A 31 -7.61 4.26 8.54
CA SER A 31 -8.77 4.18 7.65
C SER A 31 -10.07 4.24 8.42
N LYS A 32 -10.17 3.51 9.55
CA LYS A 32 -11.33 3.57 10.42
C LYS A 32 -11.55 4.97 10.98
N ALA A 33 -10.53 5.62 11.51
CA ALA A 33 -10.63 6.97 12.07
C ALA A 33 -11.08 8.00 11.02
N LEU A 34 -10.58 7.89 9.77
CA LEU A 34 -11.00 8.75 8.67
C LEU A 34 -12.47 8.53 8.28
N VAL A 35 -12.92 7.29 8.23
CA VAL A 35 -14.33 6.95 7.99
C VAL A 35 -15.22 7.49 9.10
N ASP A 36 -14.86 7.26 10.36
CA ASP A 36 -15.62 7.76 11.51
C ASP A 36 -15.72 9.31 11.49
N ALA A 37 -14.62 9.99 11.16
CA ALA A 37 -14.60 11.44 11.02
C ALA A 37 -15.48 11.93 9.85
N ALA A 38 -15.47 11.23 8.72
CA ALA A 38 -16.33 11.56 7.58
C ALA A 38 -17.82 11.41 7.96
N ILE A 39 -18.18 10.34 8.67
CA ILE A 39 -19.56 10.12 9.15
C ILE A 39 -19.99 11.26 10.09
N GLN A 40 -19.11 11.70 10.99
CA GLN A 40 -19.37 12.85 11.86
C GLN A 40 -19.61 14.16 11.08
N GLN A 41 -19.05 14.27 9.87
CA GLN A 41 -19.26 15.39 8.95
C GLN A 41 -20.47 15.19 8.02
N GLY A 42 -21.27 14.15 8.21
CA GLY A 42 -22.48 13.89 7.46
C GLY A 42 -22.32 12.92 6.28
N ALA A 43 -21.17 12.31 6.09
CA ALA A 43 -21.00 11.27 5.08
C ALA A 43 -21.82 10.02 5.44
N GLN A 44 -22.34 9.35 4.40
CA GLN A 44 -23.00 8.05 4.54
C GLN A 44 -22.07 6.95 4.00
N VAL A 45 -21.95 5.87 4.75
CA VAL A 45 -21.18 4.69 4.36
C VAL A 45 -22.15 3.55 4.11
N LEU A 46 -22.15 3.03 2.88
CA LEU A 46 -22.97 1.90 2.47
C LEU A 46 -22.08 0.67 2.30
N GLU A 47 -21.93 -0.09 3.35
CA GLU A 47 -21.18 -1.35 3.30
C GLU A 47 -21.94 -2.41 2.48
N ARG A 48 -21.19 -3.30 1.83
CA ARG A 48 -21.72 -4.39 0.99
C ARG A 48 -22.65 -3.91 -0.12
N CYS A 49 -22.48 -2.67 -0.54
CA CYS A 49 -23.25 -2.04 -1.59
C CYS A 49 -22.36 -1.93 -2.85
N ALA A 50 -22.54 -2.84 -3.78
CA ALA A 50 -21.76 -2.88 -5.01
C ALA A 50 -22.32 -1.90 -6.04
N VAL A 51 -21.46 -1.08 -6.65
CA VAL A 51 -21.81 -0.29 -7.83
C VAL A 51 -21.84 -1.20 -9.06
N LEU A 52 -22.96 -1.19 -9.77
CA LEU A 52 -23.22 -2.03 -10.94
C LEU A 52 -23.00 -1.26 -12.25
N SER A 53 -23.44 0.00 -12.32
CA SER A 53 -23.17 0.92 -13.43
C SER A 53 -23.12 2.36 -12.92
N VAL A 54 -22.50 3.23 -13.72
CA VAL A 54 -22.52 4.69 -13.55
C VAL A 54 -22.95 5.26 -14.88
N ASP A 55 -24.09 5.90 -14.90
CA ASP A 55 -24.74 6.45 -16.08
C ASP A 55 -24.92 7.97 -15.89
N ASP A 56 -25.11 8.72 -16.97
CA ASP A 56 -25.55 10.12 -16.87
C ASP A 56 -27.00 10.18 -16.38
N SER A 57 -27.29 11.13 -15.51
CA SER A 57 -28.68 11.35 -15.07
C SER A 57 -29.51 11.93 -16.24
N SER A 58 -30.68 11.36 -16.49
CA SER A 58 -31.59 11.83 -17.55
C SER A 58 -32.23 13.18 -17.23
N ASP A 59 -32.34 13.51 -15.95
CA ASP A 59 -33.21 14.58 -15.48
C ASP A 59 -32.45 15.83 -14.99
N ARG A 60 -31.14 15.69 -14.77
CA ARG A 60 -30.26 16.79 -14.30
C ARG A 60 -28.80 16.58 -14.68
N LYS A 61 -27.97 17.61 -14.56
CA LYS A 61 -26.51 17.45 -14.59
C LYS A 61 -26.08 16.60 -13.36
N GLY A 62 -25.54 15.41 -13.59
CA GLY A 62 -25.09 14.51 -12.55
C GLY A 62 -25.03 13.08 -13.03
N LYS A 63 -24.76 12.16 -12.13
CA LYS A 63 -24.61 10.73 -12.42
C LYS A 63 -25.67 9.92 -11.67
N LEU A 64 -26.17 8.89 -12.30
CA LEU A 64 -27.01 7.87 -11.71
C LEU A 64 -26.19 6.59 -11.52
N LEU A 65 -25.98 6.22 -10.26
CA LEU A 65 -25.32 4.96 -9.92
C LEU A 65 -26.40 3.90 -9.69
N ARG A 66 -26.33 2.81 -10.44
CA ARG A 66 -27.08 1.60 -10.11
C ARG A 66 -26.25 0.78 -9.15
N THR A 67 -26.81 0.46 -8.00
CA THR A 67 -26.12 -0.31 -6.96
C THR A 67 -26.93 -1.51 -6.52
N SER A 68 -26.30 -2.45 -5.83
CA SER A 68 -27.01 -3.59 -5.22
C SER A 68 -27.97 -3.20 -4.10
N CYS A 69 -27.89 -1.95 -3.61
CA CYS A 69 -28.72 -1.40 -2.54
C CYS A 69 -29.82 -0.45 -3.07
N GLY A 70 -29.93 -0.30 -4.39
CA GLY A 70 -30.85 0.64 -5.04
C GLY A 70 -30.10 1.74 -5.80
N PRO A 71 -30.81 2.61 -6.53
CA PRO A 71 -30.20 3.70 -7.28
C PRO A 71 -29.73 4.83 -6.34
N ILE A 72 -28.60 5.45 -6.71
CA ILE A 72 -28.06 6.63 -6.01
C ILE A 72 -27.79 7.70 -7.05
N GLU A 73 -28.26 8.90 -6.82
CA GLU A 73 -27.94 10.06 -7.62
C GLU A 73 -26.83 10.88 -6.97
N ALA A 74 -25.90 11.36 -7.76
CA ALA A 74 -24.78 12.18 -7.31
C ALA A 74 -24.39 13.21 -8.35
N ASP A 75 -23.96 14.38 -7.92
CA ASP A 75 -23.43 15.41 -8.83
C ASP A 75 -22.07 15.02 -9.39
N ARG A 76 -21.28 14.31 -8.59
CA ARG A 76 -19.93 13.83 -8.94
C ARG A 76 -19.67 12.45 -8.36
N VAL A 77 -18.87 11.67 -9.07
CA VAL A 77 -18.43 10.35 -8.64
C VAL A 77 -16.92 10.32 -8.54
N VAL A 78 -16.40 9.84 -7.42
CA VAL A 78 -14.95 9.62 -7.23
C VAL A 78 -14.67 8.13 -7.25
N LEU A 79 -13.77 7.72 -8.15
CA LEU A 79 -13.33 6.33 -8.26
C LEU A 79 -12.07 6.12 -7.41
N ALA A 80 -12.22 5.61 -6.21
CA ALA A 80 -11.12 5.29 -5.30
C ALA A 80 -10.99 3.75 -5.14
N THR A 81 -10.87 3.04 -6.26
CA THR A 81 -11.01 1.58 -6.38
C THR A 81 -9.74 0.79 -6.06
N GLY A 82 -8.69 1.46 -5.58
CA GLY A 82 -7.43 0.82 -5.18
C GLY A 82 -6.79 0.00 -6.32
N PRO A 83 -6.45 -1.28 -6.08
CA PRO A 83 -5.75 -2.11 -7.05
C PRO A 83 -6.67 -2.69 -8.16
N ALA A 84 -7.83 -2.10 -8.43
CA ALA A 84 -8.79 -2.56 -9.41
C ALA A 84 -8.91 -1.61 -10.63
N PRO A 85 -7.92 -1.56 -11.54
CA PRO A 85 -7.96 -0.67 -12.72
C PRO A 85 -9.13 -1.00 -13.66
N ALA A 86 -9.60 -2.24 -13.67
CA ALA A 86 -10.77 -2.63 -14.43
C ALA A 86 -12.07 -1.93 -13.98
N ALA A 87 -12.17 -1.56 -12.70
CA ALA A 87 -13.29 -0.76 -12.21
C ALA A 87 -13.23 0.68 -12.76
N VAL A 88 -12.02 1.25 -12.86
CA VAL A 88 -11.83 2.58 -13.46
C VAL A 88 -12.22 2.56 -14.94
N LYS A 89 -11.81 1.54 -15.69
CA LYS A 89 -12.25 1.37 -17.09
C LYS A 89 -13.76 1.23 -17.20
N ARG A 90 -14.37 0.40 -16.34
CA ARG A 90 -15.80 0.12 -16.37
C ARG A 90 -16.65 1.34 -16.01
N PHE A 91 -16.27 2.11 -15.02
CA PHE A 91 -17.08 3.20 -14.47
C PHE A 91 -16.61 4.58 -14.90
N GLY A 92 -15.33 4.73 -15.23
CA GLY A 92 -14.72 5.99 -15.65
C GLY A 92 -14.44 6.09 -17.16
N GLY A 93 -14.65 4.99 -17.91
CA GLY A 93 -14.54 5.00 -19.37
C GLY A 93 -13.11 5.05 -19.93
N PHE A 94 -12.07 4.98 -19.10
CA PHE A 94 -10.68 5.04 -19.57
C PHE A 94 -9.77 3.99 -18.94
N ASP A 95 -8.69 3.67 -19.63
CA ASP A 95 -7.69 2.74 -19.13
C ASP A 95 -6.69 3.46 -18.23
N LEU A 96 -6.72 3.13 -16.93
CA LEU A 96 -5.75 3.64 -15.98
C LEU A 96 -4.37 2.98 -16.20
N PRO A 97 -3.29 3.76 -16.44
CA PRO A 97 -1.94 3.21 -16.63
C PRO A 97 -1.34 2.71 -15.30
N GLN A 98 -1.92 1.66 -14.76
CA GLN A 98 -1.60 1.05 -13.48
C GLN A 98 -1.41 -0.44 -13.62
N ARG A 99 -0.46 -0.99 -12.89
CA ARG A 99 -0.30 -2.43 -12.69
C ARG A 99 -0.63 -2.79 -11.26
N SER A 100 -1.42 -3.83 -11.09
CA SER A 100 -1.64 -4.45 -9.78
C SER A 100 -0.71 -5.64 -9.62
N THR A 101 0.13 -5.61 -8.61
CA THR A 101 1.09 -6.69 -8.32
C THR A 101 0.97 -7.12 -6.87
N PRO A 102 1.20 -8.40 -6.54
CA PRO A 102 1.25 -8.84 -5.16
C PRO A 102 2.45 -8.21 -4.43
N GLY A 103 2.26 -7.93 -3.16
CA GLY A 103 3.30 -7.53 -2.22
C GLY A 103 3.20 -8.33 -0.94
N VAL A 104 4.34 -8.66 -0.36
CA VAL A 104 4.42 -9.43 0.88
C VAL A 104 4.90 -8.52 2.01
N ILE A 105 4.20 -8.55 3.12
CA ILE A 105 4.59 -7.93 4.38
C ILE A 105 4.71 -9.03 5.42
N VAL A 106 5.82 -9.05 6.13
CA VAL A 106 6.04 -9.94 7.27
C VAL A 106 5.83 -9.18 8.56
N VAL A 107 5.02 -9.73 9.45
CA VAL A 107 4.84 -9.23 10.80
C VAL A 107 5.41 -10.27 11.75
N THR A 108 6.32 -9.83 12.63
CA THR A 108 6.96 -10.73 13.59
C THR A 108 6.18 -10.80 14.89
N ARG A 109 6.48 -11.79 15.72
CA ARG A 109 6.16 -11.73 17.15
C ARG A 109 6.87 -10.52 17.79
N PRO A 110 6.34 -10.00 18.92
CA PRO A 110 6.97 -8.89 19.63
C PRO A 110 8.41 -9.19 20.02
N VAL A 111 9.30 -8.23 19.77
CA VAL A 111 10.70 -8.25 20.23
C VAL A 111 10.98 -6.98 21.05
N LYS A 112 12.11 -6.95 21.75
CA LYS A 112 12.57 -5.72 22.40
C LYS A 112 12.66 -4.58 21.38
N GLN A 113 12.65 -3.34 21.86
CA GLN A 113 12.82 -2.21 20.95
C GLN A 113 14.19 -2.24 20.27
N LEU A 114 14.16 -2.36 18.94
CA LEU A 114 15.33 -2.38 18.06
C LEU A 114 15.37 -1.17 17.12
N LEU A 115 14.19 -0.63 16.77
CA LEU A 115 14.05 0.54 15.91
C LEU A 115 13.25 1.63 16.58
N ARG A 116 13.68 2.87 16.40
CA ARG A 116 12.99 4.08 16.85
C ARG A 116 12.25 4.79 15.73
N GLY A 117 12.69 4.56 14.51
CA GLY A 117 12.12 5.10 13.29
C GLY A 117 11.81 4.03 12.25
N ILE A 118 11.66 4.46 11.01
CA ILE A 118 11.53 3.58 9.85
C ILE A 118 12.91 3.42 9.22
N LEU A 119 13.35 2.20 9.05
CA LEU A 119 14.55 1.87 8.29
C LEU A 119 14.14 1.56 6.84
N VAL A 120 14.67 2.33 5.89
CA VAL A 120 14.56 2.04 4.45
C VAL A 120 15.96 1.79 3.94
N ALA A 121 16.17 0.62 3.36
CA ALA A 121 17.45 0.17 2.85
C ALA A 121 17.25 -0.64 1.56
N PRO A 122 18.30 -0.90 0.77
CA PRO A 122 18.18 -1.70 -0.44
C PRO A 122 17.46 -3.04 -0.19
N GLY A 123 16.36 -3.25 -0.91
CA GLY A 123 15.56 -4.46 -0.87
C GLY A 123 14.58 -4.58 0.31
N ILE A 124 14.56 -3.62 1.26
CA ILE A 124 13.77 -3.75 2.48
C ILE A 124 13.32 -2.40 3.06
N HIS A 125 12.15 -2.39 3.67
CA HIS A 125 11.77 -1.38 4.65
C HIS A 125 11.27 -2.06 5.92
N ILE A 126 11.62 -1.49 7.07
CA ILE A 126 11.29 -2.05 8.38
C ILE A 126 10.84 -0.93 9.31
N HIS A 127 9.78 -1.16 10.05
CA HIS A 127 9.45 -0.35 11.22
C HIS A 127 8.99 -1.24 12.36
N GLN A 128 9.07 -0.72 13.58
CA GLN A 128 8.62 -1.43 14.77
C GLN A 128 7.36 -0.77 15.31
N ARG A 129 6.31 -1.57 15.53
CA ARG A 129 5.07 -1.12 16.15
C ARG A 129 5.27 -0.90 17.64
N MET A 130 4.35 -0.16 18.26
CA MET A 130 4.34 0.09 19.71
C MET A 130 4.20 -1.18 20.55
N ASP A 131 3.62 -2.24 19.98
CA ASP A 131 3.50 -3.56 20.62
C ASP A 131 4.77 -4.42 20.50
N GLY A 132 5.84 -3.88 19.91
CA GLY A 132 7.13 -4.53 19.73
C GLY A 132 7.27 -5.36 18.46
N ARG A 133 6.23 -5.52 17.65
CA ARG A 133 6.27 -6.28 16.39
C ARG A 133 7.04 -5.52 15.33
N LEU A 134 7.89 -6.20 14.59
CA LEU A 134 8.49 -5.67 13.37
C LEU A 134 7.54 -5.88 12.20
N VAL A 135 7.38 -4.86 11.39
CA VAL A 135 6.69 -4.91 10.10
C VAL A 135 7.73 -4.72 9.02
N ILE A 136 7.89 -5.73 8.19
CA ILE A 136 8.96 -5.86 7.22
C ILE A 136 8.36 -5.99 5.84
N GLY A 137 8.77 -5.14 4.91
CA GLY A 137 8.32 -5.19 3.54
C GLY A 137 9.45 -5.01 2.55
N GLU A 138 9.18 -5.36 1.30
CA GLU A 138 10.12 -5.21 0.20
C GLU A 138 10.19 -3.76 -0.28
N GLN A 139 11.41 -3.26 -0.53
CA GLN A 139 11.67 -1.93 -1.07
C GLN A 139 12.28 -2.03 -2.45
N ASP A 140 11.66 -1.38 -3.43
CA ASP A 140 12.05 -1.48 -4.85
C ASP A 140 12.91 -0.31 -5.38
N GLY A 141 13.26 0.65 -4.53
CA GLY A 141 14.00 1.84 -4.93
C GLY A 141 13.13 2.94 -5.55
N ALA A 142 13.76 3.96 -6.11
CA ALA A 142 13.09 5.16 -6.63
C ALA A 142 12.16 4.85 -7.82
N PRO A 143 10.95 5.46 -7.88
CA PRO A 143 9.92 5.12 -8.85
C PRO A 143 10.19 5.63 -10.27
N ASP A 144 10.84 6.73 -10.45
CA ASP A 144 10.97 7.50 -11.69
C ASP A 144 12.15 7.09 -12.60
N THR A 145 12.68 5.89 -12.45
CA THR A 145 13.81 5.41 -13.24
C THR A 145 13.39 4.35 -14.26
N ALA A 146 14.15 4.24 -15.38
CA ALA A 146 13.98 3.13 -16.33
C ALA A 146 14.09 1.76 -15.65
N ALA A 147 14.91 1.65 -14.60
CA ALA A 147 15.04 0.46 -13.79
C ALA A 147 13.74 0.12 -13.03
N HIS A 148 12.97 1.11 -12.58
CA HIS A 148 11.65 0.90 -11.96
C HIS A 148 10.66 0.28 -12.95
N ALA A 149 10.55 0.84 -14.16
CA ALA A 149 9.67 0.31 -15.20
C ALA A 149 10.04 -1.15 -15.57
N ALA A 150 11.33 -1.47 -15.67
CA ALA A 150 11.80 -2.83 -15.93
C ALA A 150 11.43 -3.78 -14.77
N ARG A 151 11.62 -3.36 -13.52
CA ARG A 151 11.20 -4.15 -12.34
C ARG A 151 9.68 -4.38 -12.33
N LEU A 152 8.88 -3.37 -12.60
CA LEU A 152 7.42 -3.51 -12.70
C LEU A 152 7.01 -4.52 -13.77
N ALA A 153 7.70 -4.51 -14.92
CA ALA A 153 7.43 -5.46 -16.00
C ALA A 153 7.67 -6.92 -15.59
N GLN A 154 8.63 -7.15 -14.69
CA GLN A 154 9.02 -8.48 -14.20
C GLN A 154 8.20 -8.96 -13.00
N ARG A 155 7.41 -8.08 -12.34
CA ARG A 155 6.62 -8.46 -11.17
C ARG A 155 5.54 -9.49 -11.52
N PRO A 156 5.26 -10.42 -10.59
CA PRO A 156 4.18 -11.40 -10.76
C PRO A 156 2.83 -10.72 -10.99
N LYS A 157 2.04 -11.30 -11.89
CA LYS A 157 0.66 -10.84 -12.18
C LYS A 157 -0.42 -11.60 -11.39
N ARG A 158 0.00 -12.60 -10.62
CA ARG A 158 -0.87 -13.44 -9.79
C ARG A 158 -0.35 -13.46 -8.37
N PHE A 159 -1.22 -13.72 -7.42
CA PHE A 159 -0.77 -13.99 -6.06
C PHE A 159 0.17 -15.20 -6.05
N PRO A 160 1.25 -15.13 -5.25
CA PRO A 160 2.03 -16.32 -4.93
C PRO A 160 1.14 -17.31 -4.16
N ASP A 161 1.41 -18.61 -4.30
CA ASP A 161 0.89 -19.61 -3.37
C ASP A 161 1.54 -19.45 -1.97
N ASP A 162 1.03 -20.16 -0.99
CA ASP A 162 1.50 -20.06 0.40
C ASP A 162 2.99 -20.39 0.53
N LEU A 163 3.48 -21.36 -0.24
CA LEU A 163 4.89 -21.76 -0.24
C LEU A 163 5.79 -20.61 -0.75
N VAL A 164 5.37 -19.92 -1.80
CA VAL A 164 6.11 -18.76 -2.33
C VAL A 164 6.06 -17.60 -1.35
N ALA A 165 4.93 -17.38 -0.66
CA ALA A 165 4.79 -16.37 0.38
C ALA A 165 5.76 -16.64 1.54
N GLU A 166 5.89 -17.89 1.98
CA GLU A 166 6.83 -18.29 3.03
C GLU A 166 8.28 -18.10 2.58
N GLN A 167 8.65 -18.47 1.36
CA GLN A 167 9.98 -18.22 0.81
C GLN A 167 10.31 -16.71 0.77
N HIS A 168 9.35 -15.87 0.40
CA HIS A 168 9.52 -14.42 0.46
C HIS A 168 9.72 -13.92 1.89
N ALA A 169 8.96 -14.45 2.87
CA ALA A 169 9.10 -14.10 4.26
C ALA A 169 10.50 -14.46 4.78
N GLN A 170 10.99 -15.66 4.50
CA GLN A 170 12.33 -16.10 4.89
C GLN A 170 13.42 -15.22 4.29
N ARG A 171 13.28 -14.82 3.02
CA ARG A 171 14.20 -13.89 2.37
C ARG A 171 14.21 -12.51 3.04
N LEU A 172 13.04 -11.96 3.37
CA LEU A 172 12.92 -10.69 4.05
C LEU A 172 13.54 -10.74 5.45
N LEU A 173 13.34 -11.83 6.20
CA LEU A 173 13.97 -12.02 7.50
C LEU A 173 15.48 -12.13 7.39
N ALA A 174 15.99 -12.86 6.41
CA ALA A 174 17.44 -12.95 6.16
C ALA A 174 18.03 -11.56 5.85
N THR A 175 17.35 -10.77 5.02
CA THR A 175 17.76 -9.39 4.73
C THR A 175 17.68 -8.49 5.98
N THR A 176 16.65 -8.68 6.81
CA THR A 176 16.51 -7.95 8.08
C THR A 176 17.72 -8.16 8.99
N ARG A 177 18.22 -9.39 9.11
CA ARG A 177 19.40 -9.71 9.95
C ARG A 177 20.67 -8.99 9.48
N ASN A 178 20.79 -8.66 8.20
CA ASN A 178 21.92 -7.88 7.71
C ASN A 178 21.92 -6.45 8.25
N TYR A 179 20.72 -5.87 8.42
CA TYR A 179 20.55 -4.50 8.92
C TYR A 179 20.29 -4.41 10.42
N LEU A 180 19.68 -5.45 11.00
CA LEU A 180 19.34 -5.57 12.41
C LEU A 180 19.85 -6.91 12.98
N PRO A 181 21.15 -7.09 13.18
CA PRO A 181 21.70 -8.37 13.68
C PRO A 181 21.12 -8.77 15.04
N SER A 182 20.77 -7.78 15.88
CA SER A 182 20.15 -8.00 17.19
C SER A 182 18.76 -8.63 17.15
N VAL A 183 18.12 -8.75 15.95
CA VAL A 183 16.82 -9.40 15.83
C VAL A 183 16.92 -10.90 16.08
N GLY A 184 18.08 -11.53 15.77
CA GLY A 184 18.32 -12.96 15.99
C GLY A 184 17.33 -13.85 15.22
N GLU A 185 16.91 -14.91 15.89
CA GLU A 185 15.87 -15.83 15.42
C GLU A 185 14.50 -15.33 15.90
N VAL A 186 13.84 -14.49 15.10
CA VAL A 186 12.51 -13.99 15.38
C VAL A 186 11.45 -14.87 14.71
N GLU A 187 10.38 -15.15 15.45
CA GLU A 187 9.23 -15.88 14.91
C GLU A 187 8.34 -14.96 14.07
N VAL A 188 7.87 -15.48 12.94
CA VAL A 188 6.83 -14.85 12.12
C VAL A 188 5.49 -15.06 12.83
N ASP A 189 4.75 -13.98 12.99
CA ASP A 189 3.38 -14.03 13.50
C ASP A 189 2.37 -14.04 12.34
N GLU A 190 2.62 -13.24 11.30
CA GLU A 190 1.73 -13.12 10.17
C GLU A 190 2.51 -12.80 8.87
N VAL A 191 2.06 -13.36 7.77
CA VAL A 191 2.48 -12.98 6.42
C VAL A 191 1.26 -12.39 5.70
N ILE A 192 1.32 -11.10 5.41
CA ILE A 192 0.23 -10.39 4.74
C ILE A 192 0.56 -10.29 3.26
N ILE A 193 -0.33 -10.80 2.42
CA ILE A 193 -0.22 -10.66 0.98
C ILE A 193 -1.32 -9.71 0.52
N GLY A 194 -0.91 -8.63 -0.15
CA GLY A 194 -1.82 -7.62 -0.67
C GLY A 194 -1.51 -7.24 -2.10
N TRP A 195 -2.47 -6.62 -2.78
CA TRP A 195 -2.25 -6.04 -4.09
C TRP A 195 -1.73 -4.61 -3.97
N ARG A 196 -0.65 -4.30 -4.68
CA ARG A 196 -0.12 -2.95 -4.78
C ARG A 196 -0.62 -2.31 -6.08
N PRO A 197 -1.34 -1.19 -6.01
CA PRO A 197 -1.65 -0.38 -7.18
C PRO A 197 -0.40 0.44 -7.56
N LEU A 198 0.29 0.03 -8.61
CA LEU A 198 1.53 0.66 -9.06
C LEU A 198 1.30 1.37 -10.38
N PRO A 199 1.17 2.72 -10.40
CA PRO A 199 1.16 3.48 -11.63
C PRO A 199 2.44 3.23 -12.44
N VAL A 200 2.33 3.26 -13.76
CA VAL A 200 3.45 2.87 -14.64
C VAL A 200 4.62 3.85 -14.54
N ASP A 201 4.34 5.11 -14.25
CA ASP A 201 5.32 6.18 -14.03
C ASP A 201 5.76 6.32 -12.56
N GLY A 202 5.16 5.56 -11.64
CA GLY A 202 5.45 5.60 -10.21
C GLY A 202 4.82 6.77 -9.44
N HIS A 203 4.00 7.59 -10.09
CA HIS A 203 3.34 8.73 -9.44
C HIS A 203 1.86 8.43 -9.15
N PRO A 204 1.29 8.99 -8.07
CA PRO A 204 -0.15 8.89 -7.82
C PRO A 204 -0.97 9.49 -8.96
N VAL A 205 -2.03 8.78 -9.39
CA VAL A 205 -2.96 9.28 -10.39
C VAL A 205 -4.15 9.91 -9.68
N ILE A 206 -4.23 11.24 -9.72
CA ILE A 206 -5.31 12.02 -9.10
C ILE A 206 -5.74 13.10 -10.09
N GLY A 207 -7.02 13.10 -10.47
CA GLY A 207 -7.54 14.10 -11.40
C GLY A 207 -8.91 13.74 -11.94
N PRO A 208 -9.49 14.61 -12.77
CA PRO A 208 -10.75 14.31 -13.47
C PRO A 208 -10.56 13.18 -14.48
N SER A 209 -11.65 12.49 -14.78
CA SER A 209 -11.67 11.50 -15.84
C SER A 209 -11.47 12.22 -17.21
N PRO A 210 -10.59 11.73 -18.08
CA PRO A 210 -10.48 12.26 -19.43
C PRO A 210 -11.71 11.98 -20.32
N ALA A 211 -12.64 11.17 -19.84
CA ALA A 211 -13.91 10.88 -20.52
C ALA A 211 -15.07 11.76 -20.02
N ASP A 212 -14.83 12.62 -19.06
CA ASP A 212 -15.82 13.51 -18.43
C ASP A 212 -15.42 14.96 -18.77
N ASP A 213 -15.67 15.39 -20.01
CA ASP A 213 -15.54 16.79 -20.46
C ASP A 213 -16.75 17.66 -20.08
#